data_d629667ec896df207ad7c5bf68df2774
#
_entry.id   d629667ec896df207ad7c5bf68df2774
#
_cell.length_a   1.000
_cell.length_b   1.000
_cell.length_c   1.000
_cell.angle_alpha   90.00
_cell.angle_beta   90.00
_cell.angle_gamma   90.00
#
_symmetry.space_group_name_H-M   'P 1'
#
loop_
_entity.id
_entity.type
_entity.pdbx_description
1 polymer ?
#
loop_
_entity_poly.entity_id
_entity_poly.type
_entity_poly.pdbx_seq_one_letter_code
_entity_poly.pdbx_strand_id
1 'polypeptide(L)'
;MSLSILTTQLSFEHDVVLVRQRARQVAKLLGFDAQDQTRIATAVSEIARNALNYGGGGKIEFEVNGKTAPQLMVIRISDRGRGIPNLLEIMEGRYQSRTGMGLGIVGARRLMDQFQIESAPGAGTTVLLKKLLPATADLVSQQRMN
;
A
#
# COMPACT_ATOMS: atom_id res chain seq x y z
N MET A 1 1.36 -18.92 -2.56
CA MET A 1 2.78 -18.60 -2.35
C MET A 1 2.93 -17.09 -2.20
N SER A 2 3.70 -16.67 -1.23
CA SER A 2 4.00 -15.26 -0.99
C SER A 2 5.52 -15.08 -0.97
N LEU A 3 6.01 -14.14 -1.75
CA LEU A 3 7.43 -13.81 -1.83
C LEU A 3 7.64 -12.39 -1.30
N SER A 4 8.34 -12.28 -0.17
CA SER A 4 8.71 -10.96 0.38
C SER A 4 9.80 -10.33 -0.46
N ILE A 5 9.62 -9.07 -0.82
CA ILE A 5 10.60 -8.31 -1.61
C ILE A 5 11.34 -7.32 -0.72
N LEU A 6 10.61 -6.56 0.08
CA LEU A 6 11.19 -5.45 0.84
C LEU A 6 10.29 -5.12 2.03
N THR A 7 10.93 -4.81 3.16
CA THR A 7 10.24 -4.26 4.33
C THR A 7 10.94 -2.96 4.73
N THR A 8 10.15 -1.92 4.98
CA THR A 8 10.66 -0.59 5.34
C THR A 8 9.88 -0.02 6.51
N GLN A 9 10.58 0.65 7.41
CA GLN A 9 9.97 1.33 8.56
C GLN A 9 9.49 2.73 8.17
N LEU A 10 8.40 3.15 8.82
CA LEU A 10 7.86 4.51 8.73
C LEU A 10 7.98 5.16 10.10
N SER A 11 8.91 6.08 10.26
CA SER A 11 9.15 6.74 11.55
C SER A 11 9.13 8.26 11.42
N PHE A 12 9.54 8.79 10.29
CA PHE A 12 9.68 10.22 10.06
C PHE A 12 9.00 10.62 8.75
N GLU A 13 8.69 11.90 8.63
CA GLU A 13 7.98 12.43 7.46
C GLU A 13 8.72 12.15 6.15
N HIS A 14 10.05 12.24 6.14
CA HIS A 14 10.83 11.95 4.94
C HIS A 14 10.74 10.48 4.51
N ASP A 15 10.32 9.57 5.40
CA ASP A 15 10.14 8.17 5.04
C ASP A 15 9.00 7.99 4.04
N VAL A 16 8.01 8.88 4.02
CA VAL A 16 6.94 8.86 3.03
C VAL A 16 7.51 9.03 1.61
N VAL A 17 8.47 9.95 1.45
CA VAL A 17 9.14 10.15 0.16
C VAL A 17 9.95 8.91 -0.23
N LEU A 18 10.67 8.34 0.72
CA LEU A 18 11.48 7.13 0.47
C LEU A 18 10.62 5.93 0.07
N VAL A 19 9.52 5.67 0.77
CA VAL A 19 8.66 4.52 0.44
C VAL A 19 7.94 4.73 -0.90
N ARG A 20 7.62 5.97 -1.24
CA ARG A 20 7.07 6.29 -2.56
C ARG A 20 8.06 5.93 -3.66
N GLN A 21 9.33 6.28 -3.49
CA GLN A 21 10.40 5.92 -4.43
C GLN A 21 10.59 4.40 -4.50
N ARG A 22 10.58 3.72 -3.35
CA ARG A 22 10.70 2.26 -3.30
C ARG A 22 9.53 1.57 -3.98
N ALA A 23 8.31 2.07 -3.77
CA ALA A 23 7.12 1.53 -4.43
C ALA A 23 7.25 1.61 -5.95
N ARG A 24 7.74 2.76 -6.47
CA ARG A 24 7.98 2.93 -7.90
C ARG A 24 9.03 1.95 -8.41
N GLN A 25 10.14 1.80 -7.68
CA GLN A 25 11.22 0.89 -8.05
C GLN A 25 10.76 -0.57 -8.10
N VAL A 26 10.01 -1.00 -7.07
CA VAL A 26 9.48 -2.37 -7.02
C VAL A 26 8.49 -2.58 -8.16
N ALA A 27 7.59 -1.62 -8.40
CA ALA A 27 6.62 -1.72 -9.49
C ALA A 27 7.32 -1.84 -10.85
N LYS A 28 8.37 -1.06 -11.08
CA LYS A 28 9.15 -1.14 -12.30
C LYS A 28 9.81 -2.53 -12.45
N LEU A 29 10.38 -3.04 -11.37
CA LEU A 29 11.01 -4.36 -11.35
C LEU A 29 10.01 -5.46 -11.69
N LEU A 30 8.75 -5.31 -11.26
CA LEU A 30 7.70 -6.29 -11.50
C LEU A 30 7.05 -6.15 -12.89
N GLY A 31 7.47 -5.20 -13.69
CA GLY A 31 7.01 -5.05 -15.08
C GLY A 31 5.87 -4.08 -15.30
N PHE A 32 5.48 -3.31 -14.29
CA PHE A 32 4.43 -2.29 -14.46
C PHE A 32 4.93 -1.13 -15.34
N ASP A 33 4.02 -0.57 -16.14
CA ASP A 33 4.33 0.59 -16.97
C ASP A 33 4.43 1.88 -16.11
N ALA A 34 4.83 2.99 -16.75
CA ALA A 34 5.04 4.25 -16.04
C ALA A 34 3.78 4.77 -15.36
N GLN A 35 2.60 4.58 -15.98
CA GLN A 35 1.33 5.02 -15.39
C GLN A 35 1.01 4.22 -14.13
N ASP A 36 1.13 2.90 -14.19
CA ASP A 36 0.87 2.05 -13.04
C ASP A 36 1.91 2.24 -11.95
N GLN A 37 3.17 2.47 -12.30
CA GLN A 37 4.21 2.84 -11.32
C GLN A 37 3.78 4.09 -10.54
N THR A 38 3.25 5.09 -11.22
CA THR A 38 2.77 6.33 -10.60
C THR A 38 1.55 6.08 -9.73
N ARG A 39 0.58 5.29 -10.20
CA ARG A 39 -0.61 4.95 -9.42
C ARG A 39 -0.24 4.24 -8.13
N ILE A 40 0.63 3.24 -8.23
CA ILE A 40 1.10 2.47 -7.08
C ILE A 40 1.85 3.37 -6.09
N ALA A 41 2.78 4.19 -6.57
CA ALA A 41 3.55 5.09 -5.73
C ALA A 41 2.66 6.12 -5.03
N THR A 42 1.65 6.64 -5.72
CA THR A 42 0.70 7.60 -5.13
C THR A 42 -0.14 6.93 -4.04
N ALA A 43 -0.69 5.74 -4.32
CA ALA A 43 -1.47 5.00 -3.33
C ALA A 43 -0.65 4.71 -2.08
N VAL A 44 0.57 4.24 -2.23
CA VAL A 44 1.48 3.95 -1.11
C VAL A 44 1.74 5.22 -0.30
N SER A 45 2.03 6.34 -0.96
CA SER A 45 2.35 7.57 -0.24
C SER A 45 1.16 8.10 0.56
N GLU A 46 -0.06 7.98 0.04
CA GLU A 46 -1.27 8.41 0.77
C GLU A 46 -1.49 7.58 2.03
N ILE A 47 -1.38 6.26 1.92
CA ILE A 47 -1.58 5.37 3.07
C ILE A 47 -0.41 5.48 4.05
N ALA A 48 0.82 5.62 3.56
CA ALA A 48 1.99 5.82 4.43
C ALA A 48 1.87 7.12 5.24
N ARG A 49 1.38 8.19 4.61
CA ARG A 49 1.15 9.46 5.30
C ARG A 49 0.11 9.29 6.41
N ASN A 50 -0.96 8.54 6.16
CA ASN A 50 -1.96 8.24 7.18
C ASN A 50 -1.36 7.46 8.34
N ALA A 51 -0.56 6.44 8.06
CA ALA A 51 0.09 5.66 9.11
C ALA A 51 0.99 6.53 9.99
N LEU A 52 1.72 7.46 9.37
CA LEU A 52 2.60 8.36 10.10
C LEU A 52 1.83 9.39 10.92
N ASN A 53 0.84 10.07 10.29
CA ASN A 53 0.14 11.21 10.92
C ASN A 53 -0.90 10.78 11.96
N TYR A 54 -1.55 9.64 11.74
CA TYR A 54 -2.65 9.16 12.60
C TYR A 54 -2.30 7.91 13.38
N GLY A 55 -1.33 7.13 12.90
CA GLY A 55 -0.89 5.91 13.55
C GLY A 55 0.42 6.01 14.31
N GLY A 56 1.08 7.16 14.23
CA GLY A 56 2.36 7.37 14.91
C GLY A 56 3.54 6.66 14.25
N GLY A 57 3.39 6.22 13.01
CA GLY A 57 4.39 5.46 12.28
C GLY A 57 3.99 4.00 12.13
N GLY A 58 4.82 3.22 11.46
CA GLY A 58 4.53 1.84 11.20
C GLY A 58 5.54 1.19 10.28
N LYS A 59 5.10 0.22 9.49
CA LYS A 59 5.96 -0.45 8.52
C LYS A 59 5.21 -0.72 7.22
N ILE A 60 6.00 -0.86 6.16
CA ILE A 60 5.49 -1.23 4.84
C ILE A 60 6.22 -2.49 4.38
N GLU A 61 5.45 -3.46 3.90
CA GLU A 61 5.96 -4.70 3.35
C GLU A 61 5.48 -4.86 1.91
N PHE A 62 6.43 -5.15 1.02
CA PHE A 62 6.16 -5.40 -0.40
C PHE A 62 6.31 -6.89 -0.66
N GLU A 63 5.30 -7.50 -1.27
CA GLU A 63 5.23 -8.93 -1.55
C GLU A 63 4.68 -9.19 -2.95
N VAL A 64 4.97 -10.38 -3.48
CA VAL A 64 4.30 -10.90 -4.68
C VAL A 64 3.63 -12.21 -4.30
N ASN A 65 2.35 -12.33 -4.62
CA ASN A 65 1.56 -13.52 -4.34
C ASN A 65 1.17 -14.22 -5.65
N GLY A 66 1.13 -15.54 -5.60
CA GLY A 66 0.69 -16.39 -6.69
C GLY A 66 1.80 -17.28 -7.25
N LYS A 67 1.44 -18.51 -7.63
CA LYS A 67 2.36 -19.47 -8.26
C LYS A 67 2.35 -19.37 -9.78
N THR A 68 1.25 -18.89 -10.34
CA THR A 68 1.02 -18.80 -11.79
C THR A 68 0.53 -17.40 -12.12
N ALA A 69 0.67 -16.98 -13.37
CA ALA A 69 0.17 -15.69 -13.83
C ALA A 69 -1.37 -15.70 -13.89
N PRO A 70 -2.05 -14.59 -13.56
CA PRO A 70 -1.43 -13.35 -13.11
C PRO A 70 -1.08 -13.40 -11.62
N GLN A 71 0.10 -12.92 -11.28
CA GLN A 71 0.49 -12.73 -9.89
C GLN A 71 -0.03 -11.39 -9.38
N LEU A 72 -0.06 -11.24 -8.05
CA LEU A 72 -0.46 -9.99 -7.40
C LEU A 72 0.74 -9.35 -6.70
N MET A 73 0.94 -8.06 -6.94
CA MET A 73 1.75 -7.24 -6.06
C MET A 73 0.91 -6.89 -4.85
N VAL A 74 1.41 -7.18 -3.65
CA VAL A 74 0.73 -6.89 -2.40
C VAL A 74 1.60 -5.96 -1.57
N ILE A 75 1.01 -4.86 -1.13
CA ILE A 75 1.69 -3.90 -0.26
C ILE A 75 0.88 -3.82 1.03
N ARG A 76 1.53 -4.20 2.13
CA ARG A 76 0.93 -4.16 3.47
C ARG A 76 1.51 -2.99 4.23
N ILE A 77 0.64 -2.08 4.65
CA ILE A 77 1.01 -0.90 5.44
C ILE A 77 0.29 -1.01 6.78
N SER A 78 1.06 -1.15 7.85
CA SER A 78 0.51 -1.37 9.19
C SER A 78 1.07 -0.39 10.19
N ASP A 79 0.22 0.04 11.13
CA ASP A 79 0.60 0.86 12.26
C ASP A 79 -0.03 0.30 13.54
N ARG A 80 0.47 0.76 14.68
CA ARG A 80 -0.05 0.39 16.00
C ARG A 80 -0.71 1.59 16.68
N GLY A 81 -1.29 2.48 15.88
CA GLY A 81 -1.95 3.66 16.39
C GLY A 81 -3.32 3.38 16.99
N ARG A 82 -4.08 4.44 17.16
CA ARG A 82 -5.41 4.38 17.81
C ARG A 82 -6.52 3.85 16.93
N GLY A 83 -6.23 3.50 15.68
CA GLY A 83 -7.24 3.08 14.71
C GLY A 83 -7.90 4.26 14.03
N ILE A 84 -8.78 3.97 13.07
CA ILE A 84 -9.51 4.99 12.30
C ILE A 84 -10.95 4.99 12.78
N PRO A 85 -11.42 6.08 13.41
CA PRO A 85 -12.84 6.21 13.72
C PRO A 85 -13.63 6.42 12.43
N ASN A 86 -14.89 6.00 12.41
CA ASN A 86 -15.78 6.21 11.27
C ASN A 86 -15.28 5.58 9.97
N LEU A 87 -14.55 4.46 10.06
CA LEU A 87 -13.99 3.79 8.88
C LEU A 87 -15.07 3.46 7.84
N LEU A 88 -16.21 2.93 8.28
CA LEU A 88 -17.30 2.57 7.38
C LEU A 88 -17.81 3.79 6.59
N GLU A 89 -17.99 4.91 7.27
CA GLU A 89 -18.44 6.15 6.64
C GLU A 89 -17.42 6.66 5.61
N ILE A 90 -16.13 6.55 5.93
CA ILE A 90 -15.05 6.93 5.01
C ILE A 90 -15.11 6.06 3.76
N MET A 91 -15.22 4.74 3.93
CA MET A 91 -15.25 3.81 2.80
C MET A 91 -16.50 3.97 1.94
N GLU A 92 -17.61 4.43 2.54
CA GLU A 92 -18.83 4.74 1.80
C GLU A 92 -18.83 6.15 1.19
N GLY A 93 -17.78 6.94 1.41
CA GLY A 93 -17.66 8.27 0.87
C GLY A 93 -18.50 9.33 1.56
N ARG A 94 -19.04 9.04 2.76
CA ARG A 94 -19.93 9.95 3.50
C ARG A 94 -19.22 10.81 4.53
N TYR A 95 -17.97 10.46 4.86
CA TYR A 95 -17.21 11.18 5.88
C TYR A 95 -16.32 12.23 5.24
N GLN A 96 -16.39 13.46 5.77
CA GLN A 96 -15.49 14.55 5.36
C GLN A 96 -14.53 14.83 6.51
N SER A 97 -13.25 14.62 6.28
CA SER A 97 -12.20 14.87 7.26
C SER A 97 -11.58 16.24 7.02
N ARG A 98 -11.37 17.01 8.09
CA ARG A 98 -10.64 18.28 8.01
C ARG A 98 -9.17 18.06 7.67
N THR A 99 -8.65 16.88 7.96
CA THR A 99 -7.24 16.55 7.75
C THR A 99 -6.98 15.90 6.40
N GLY A 100 -8.03 15.59 5.62
CA GLY A 100 -7.90 14.92 4.34
C GLY A 100 -7.68 13.41 4.43
N MET A 101 -7.73 12.81 5.62
CA MET A 101 -7.51 11.36 5.79
C MET A 101 -8.46 10.53 4.95
N GLY A 102 -9.76 10.87 4.95
CA GLY A 102 -10.76 10.15 4.17
C GLY A 102 -10.50 10.23 2.67
N LEU A 103 -10.05 11.38 2.18
CA LEU A 103 -9.72 11.57 0.77
C LEU A 103 -8.52 10.71 0.37
N GLY A 104 -7.49 10.62 1.22
CA GLY A 104 -6.32 9.79 0.95
C GLY A 104 -6.66 8.31 0.84
N ILE A 105 -7.51 7.80 1.75
CA ILE A 105 -7.95 6.41 1.75
C ILE A 105 -8.76 6.10 0.48
N VAL A 106 -9.75 6.93 0.16
CA VAL A 106 -10.60 6.74 -1.02
C VAL A 106 -9.78 6.87 -2.29
N GLY A 107 -8.85 7.83 -2.34
CA GLY A 107 -7.95 8.01 -3.47
C GLY A 107 -7.06 6.79 -3.71
N ALA A 108 -6.46 6.25 -2.66
CA ALA A 108 -5.63 5.05 -2.76
C ALA A 108 -6.43 3.86 -3.27
N ARG A 109 -7.65 3.68 -2.76
CA ARG A 109 -8.54 2.61 -3.19
C ARG A 109 -8.80 2.64 -4.70
N ARG A 110 -8.99 3.83 -5.26
CA ARG A 110 -9.27 4.00 -6.70
C ARG A 110 -8.09 3.67 -7.60
N LEU A 111 -6.87 3.72 -7.06
CA LEU A 111 -5.65 3.51 -7.83
C LEU A 111 -5.22 2.06 -7.89
N MET A 112 -5.82 1.19 -7.07
CA MET A 112 -5.42 -0.21 -6.93
C MET A 112 -6.54 -1.12 -7.43
N ASP A 113 -6.18 -2.36 -7.78
CA ASP A 113 -7.16 -3.37 -8.23
C ASP A 113 -7.97 -3.92 -7.07
N GLN A 114 -7.32 -4.09 -5.91
CA GLN A 114 -7.98 -4.53 -4.69
C GLN A 114 -7.48 -3.70 -3.52
N PHE A 115 -8.36 -3.45 -2.58
CA PHE A 115 -8.07 -2.65 -1.40
C PHE A 115 -8.78 -3.28 -0.19
N GLN A 116 -8.01 -3.56 0.86
CA GLN A 116 -8.54 -4.08 2.12
C GLN A 116 -7.99 -3.23 3.25
N ILE A 117 -8.85 -2.90 4.21
CA ILE A 117 -8.44 -2.14 5.37
C ILE A 117 -9.08 -2.72 6.62
N GLU A 118 -8.28 -2.93 7.65
CA GLU A 118 -8.71 -3.38 8.96
C GLU A 118 -8.23 -2.36 9.98
N SER A 119 -9.16 -1.88 10.79
CA SER A 119 -8.84 -0.91 11.84
C SER A 119 -9.80 -1.11 13.00
N ALA A 120 -9.27 -1.06 14.21
CA ALA A 120 -10.06 -1.15 15.42
C ALA A 120 -9.52 -0.17 16.46
N PRO A 121 -10.37 0.42 17.32
CA PRO A 121 -9.91 1.33 18.35
C PRO A 121 -8.84 0.68 19.23
N GLY A 122 -7.68 1.34 19.34
CA GLY A 122 -6.58 0.85 20.14
C GLY A 122 -5.76 -0.29 19.55
N ALA A 123 -6.13 -0.82 18.38
CA ALA A 123 -5.47 -1.96 17.75
C ALA A 123 -4.68 -1.60 16.50
N GLY A 124 -4.69 -0.31 16.12
CA GLY A 124 -3.99 0.15 14.93
C GLY A 124 -4.76 -0.09 13.65
N THR A 125 -4.07 0.08 12.54
CA THR A 125 -4.65 -0.04 11.19
C THR A 125 -3.72 -0.84 10.30
N THR A 126 -4.28 -1.74 9.50
CA THR A 126 -3.56 -2.47 8.46
C THR A 126 -4.29 -2.29 7.14
N VAL A 127 -3.55 -1.84 6.13
CA VAL A 127 -4.08 -1.66 4.77
C VAL A 127 -3.33 -2.60 3.84
N LEU A 128 -4.09 -3.32 3.00
CA LEU A 128 -3.55 -4.14 1.92
C LEU A 128 -3.91 -3.49 0.59
N LEU A 129 -2.90 -3.13 -0.16
CA LEU A 129 -3.02 -2.62 -1.53
C LEU A 129 -2.58 -3.73 -2.47
N LYS A 130 -3.43 -4.10 -3.42
CA LYS A 130 -3.14 -5.19 -4.35
C LYS A 130 -3.33 -4.74 -5.79
N LYS A 131 -2.40 -5.16 -6.64
CA LYS A 131 -2.45 -4.86 -8.07
C LYS A 131 -1.95 -6.05 -8.86
N LEU A 132 -2.72 -6.44 -9.89
CA LEU A 132 -2.35 -7.53 -10.78
C LEU A 132 -1.13 -7.14 -11.61
N LEU A 133 -0.14 -8.04 -11.66
CA LEU A 133 1.01 -7.84 -12.54
C LEU A 133 0.52 -7.85 -14.01
N PRO A 134 1.20 -7.06 -14.88
CA PRO A 134 0.83 -7.06 -16.30
C PRO A 134 0.92 -8.46 -16.89
N ALA A 135 0.04 -8.76 -17.85
CA ALA A 135 0.01 -10.06 -18.53
C ALA A 135 1.33 -10.38 -19.27
N THR A 136 2.08 -9.34 -19.62
CA THR A 136 3.38 -9.47 -20.31
C THR A 136 4.55 -9.61 -19.35
N ALA A 137 4.31 -9.48 -18.02
CA ALA A 137 5.39 -9.60 -17.04
C ALA A 137 5.82 -11.06 -16.87
N ASP A 138 7.12 -11.27 -16.71
CA ASP A 138 7.66 -12.57 -16.39
C ASP A 138 7.21 -12.98 -14.98
N LEU A 139 7.05 -14.29 -14.79
CA LEU A 139 6.69 -14.84 -13.47
C LEU A 139 7.81 -14.52 -12.47
N VAL A 140 7.43 -13.90 -11.36
CA VAL A 140 8.37 -13.55 -10.29
C VAL A 140 8.56 -14.77 -9.39
N SER A 141 9.81 -15.14 -9.16
CA SER A 141 10.18 -16.25 -8.29
C SER A 141 11.37 -15.84 -7.44
N GLN A 142 11.66 -16.61 -6.40
CA GLN A 142 12.80 -16.34 -5.55
C GLN A 142 14.11 -16.36 -6.33
N GLN A 143 14.27 -17.27 -7.28
CA GLN A 143 15.46 -17.32 -8.13
C GLN A 143 15.63 -16.03 -8.93
N ARG A 144 14.56 -15.51 -9.48
CA ARG A 144 14.60 -14.29 -10.27
C ARG A 144 14.94 -13.06 -9.41
N MET A 145 14.48 -13.04 -8.16
CA MET A 145 14.71 -11.93 -7.23
C MET A 145 16.12 -11.96 -6.61
N ASN A 146 16.76 -13.10 -6.62
CA ASN A 146 18.14 -13.25 -6.18
C ASN A 146 19.08 -12.99 -7.35
#